data_9ec3a44ee0b7e2b6e6042e029234589f
#
_entry.id   9ec3a44ee0b7e2b6e6042e029234589f
#
_cell.length_a   1.000
_cell.length_b   1.000
_cell.length_c   1.000
_cell.angle_alpha   90.00
_cell.angle_beta   90.00
_cell.angle_gamma   90.00
#
_symmetry.space_group_name_H-M   'P 1'
#
loop_
_entity.id
_entity.type
_entity.pdbx_description
1 polymer ?
#
loop_
_entity_poly.entity_id
_entity_poly.type
_entity_poly.pdbx_seq_one_letter_code
_entity_poly.pdbx_strand_id
1 'polypeptide(L)'
;MRQVDDSSIDAAIADAGDAMVCVFFWGVDCFNCEMAKKAMLANPEPIRALGLHWLHANVYEHPELGRRFGLHGIPVFMFFQNGKKLGRATGWHGHGQFAAAVANARLKASGKPLAG
;
A
#
# COMPACT_ATOMS: atom_id res chain seq x y z
N MET A 1 -3.30 -10.05 -6.34
CA MET A 1 -2.27 -8.96 -6.37
C MET A 1 -0.90 -9.56 -6.67
N ARG A 2 -0.07 -8.80 -7.37
CA ARG A 2 1.24 -9.26 -7.82
C ARG A 2 2.27 -9.16 -6.69
N GLN A 3 3.05 -10.24 -6.49
CA GLN A 3 4.14 -10.24 -5.53
C GLN A 3 5.37 -9.56 -6.12
N VAL A 4 6.03 -8.72 -5.33
CA VAL A 4 7.25 -8.02 -5.72
C VAL A 4 8.32 -8.16 -4.65
N ASP A 5 9.56 -7.87 -5.04
CA ASP A 5 10.73 -7.80 -4.16
C ASP A 5 11.54 -6.55 -4.50
N ASP A 6 12.70 -6.38 -3.89
CA ASP A 6 13.51 -5.18 -4.11
C ASP A 6 13.95 -5.03 -5.57
N SER A 7 14.15 -6.15 -6.29
CA SER A 7 14.58 -6.11 -7.68
C SER A 7 13.45 -5.84 -8.67
N SER A 8 12.19 -6.07 -8.30
CA SER A 8 11.05 -5.97 -9.22
C SER A 8 10.07 -4.85 -8.87
N ILE A 9 10.15 -4.27 -7.67
CA ILE A 9 9.13 -3.34 -7.21
C ILE A 9 9.05 -2.07 -8.07
N ASP A 10 10.18 -1.53 -8.48
CA ASP A 10 10.18 -0.29 -9.26
C ASP A 10 9.54 -0.48 -10.63
N ALA A 11 9.87 -1.57 -11.31
CA ALA A 11 9.27 -1.89 -12.60
C ALA A 11 7.78 -2.16 -12.46
N ALA A 12 7.37 -2.85 -11.40
CA ALA A 12 5.96 -3.15 -11.17
C ALA A 12 5.15 -1.88 -10.92
N ILE A 13 5.71 -0.92 -10.17
CA ILE A 13 5.07 0.38 -9.95
C ILE A 13 4.96 1.14 -11.28
N ALA A 14 6.01 1.14 -12.09
CA ALA A 14 6.01 1.81 -13.39
C ALA A 14 5.00 1.18 -14.35
N ASP A 15 4.85 -0.15 -14.32
CA ASP A 15 3.91 -0.88 -15.18
C ASP A 15 2.45 -0.50 -14.92
N ALA A 16 2.14 0.05 -13.77
CA ALA A 16 0.79 0.46 -13.43
C ALA A 16 0.35 1.72 -14.20
N GLY A 17 1.27 2.42 -14.85
CA GLY A 17 0.96 3.64 -15.60
C GLY A 17 0.42 4.73 -14.68
N ASP A 18 -0.73 5.30 -15.01
CA ASP A 18 -1.34 6.39 -14.26
C ASP A 18 -2.18 5.92 -13.06
N ALA A 19 -2.30 4.61 -12.86
CA ALA A 19 -3.09 4.08 -11.75
C ALA A 19 -2.40 4.35 -10.41
N MET A 20 -3.21 4.61 -9.38
CA MET A 20 -2.70 4.66 -8.01
C MET A 20 -2.33 3.25 -7.57
N VAL A 21 -1.09 3.08 -7.17
CA VAL A 21 -0.55 1.79 -6.71
C VAL A 21 -0.59 1.76 -5.19
N CYS A 22 -1.03 0.62 -4.64
CA CYS A 22 -0.89 0.33 -3.22
C CYS A 22 0.01 -0.89 -3.06
N VAL A 23 1.13 -0.72 -2.36
CA VAL A 23 2.01 -1.85 -2.01
C VAL A 23 1.69 -2.26 -0.59
N PHE A 24 1.28 -3.51 -0.43
CA PHE A 24 1.03 -4.13 0.87
C PHE A 24 2.31 -4.82 1.34
N PHE A 25 2.99 -4.22 2.30
CA PHE A 25 4.17 -4.81 2.93
C PHE A 25 3.73 -5.65 4.12
N TRP A 26 4.09 -6.92 4.11
CA TRP A 26 3.66 -7.89 5.11
C TRP A 26 4.81 -8.85 5.46
N GLY A 27 4.58 -9.76 6.40
CA GLY A 27 5.53 -10.79 6.75
C GLY A 27 4.80 -12.03 7.27
N VAL A 28 5.49 -13.16 7.23
CA VAL A 28 4.96 -14.41 7.82
C VAL A 28 4.84 -14.25 9.33
N ASP A 29 3.88 -14.96 9.92
CA ASP A 29 3.61 -14.93 11.36
C ASP A 29 3.32 -13.52 11.91
N CYS A 30 2.81 -12.64 11.04
CA CYS A 30 2.39 -11.30 11.43
C CYS A 30 0.89 -11.31 11.70
N PHE A 31 0.51 -11.27 12.97
CA PHE A 31 -0.90 -11.30 13.36
C PHE A 31 -1.70 -10.15 12.74
N ASN A 32 -1.17 -8.93 12.82
CA ASN A 32 -1.87 -7.76 12.29
C ASN A 32 -1.98 -7.79 10.77
N CYS A 33 -1.00 -8.37 10.08
CA CYS A 33 -1.07 -8.57 8.63
C CYS A 33 -2.20 -9.54 8.27
N GLU A 34 -2.33 -10.63 9.02
CA GLU A 34 -3.40 -11.60 8.80
C GLU A 34 -4.78 -11.00 9.09
N MET A 35 -4.89 -10.18 10.12
CA MET A 35 -6.14 -9.49 10.43
C MET A 35 -6.55 -8.52 9.32
N ALA A 36 -5.58 -7.80 8.75
CA ALA A 36 -5.83 -6.91 7.62
C ALA A 36 -6.36 -7.69 6.41
N LYS A 37 -5.70 -8.81 6.08
CA LYS A 37 -6.12 -9.67 4.96
C LYS A 37 -7.53 -10.20 5.18
N LYS A 38 -7.83 -10.68 6.37
CA LYS A 38 -9.18 -11.20 6.68
C LYS A 38 -10.23 -10.12 6.53
N ALA A 39 -9.97 -8.91 7.03
CA ALA A 39 -10.91 -7.80 6.94
C ALA A 39 -11.19 -7.43 5.47
N MET A 40 -10.14 -7.34 4.66
CA MET A 40 -10.27 -7.00 3.25
C MET A 40 -11.02 -8.08 2.47
N LEU A 41 -10.77 -9.35 2.77
CA LEU A 41 -11.44 -10.46 2.09
C LEU A 41 -12.88 -10.63 2.53
N ALA A 42 -13.18 -10.35 3.80
CA ALA A 42 -14.54 -10.47 4.32
C ALA A 42 -15.47 -9.41 3.74
N ASN A 43 -14.94 -8.23 3.41
CA ASN A 43 -15.72 -7.14 2.84
C ASN A 43 -14.91 -6.45 1.75
N PRO A 44 -14.84 -7.05 0.53
CA PRO A 44 -13.93 -6.56 -0.51
C PRO A 44 -14.43 -5.33 -1.26
N GLU A 45 -15.73 -5.02 -1.22
CA GLU A 45 -16.30 -3.96 -2.06
C GLU A 45 -15.73 -2.57 -1.74
N PRO A 46 -15.57 -2.16 -0.46
CA PRO A 46 -14.95 -0.85 -0.19
C PRO A 46 -13.53 -0.75 -0.73
N ILE A 47 -12.80 -1.86 -0.78
CA ILE A 47 -11.44 -1.90 -1.33
C ILE A 47 -11.47 -1.78 -2.86
N ARG A 48 -12.34 -2.56 -3.51
CA ARG A 48 -12.49 -2.52 -4.98
C ARG A 48 -12.92 -1.15 -5.47
N ALA A 49 -13.78 -0.48 -4.71
CA ALA A 49 -14.30 0.83 -5.07
C ALA A 49 -13.19 1.90 -5.12
N LEU A 50 -12.05 1.67 -4.46
CA LEU A 50 -10.94 2.62 -4.46
C LEU A 50 -10.13 2.61 -5.76
N GLY A 51 -10.27 1.57 -6.58
CA GLY A 51 -9.62 1.51 -7.89
C GLY A 51 -8.10 1.44 -7.85
N LEU A 52 -7.54 0.77 -6.84
CA LEU A 52 -6.09 0.69 -6.66
C LEU A 52 -5.49 -0.46 -7.48
N HIS A 53 -4.26 -0.25 -7.94
CA HIS A 53 -3.43 -1.33 -8.48
C HIS A 53 -2.61 -1.92 -7.32
N TRP A 54 -2.86 -3.18 -6.99
CA TRP A 54 -2.29 -3.79 -5.79
C TRP A 54 -1.04 -4.59 -6.07
N LEU A 55 0.00 -4.34 -5.25
CA LEU A 55 1.21 -5.14 -5.17
C LEU A 55 1.41 -5.59 -3.73
N HIS A 56 2.17 -6.67 -3.51
CA HIS A 56 2.53 -7.07 -2.15
C HIS A 56 3.95 -7.58 -2.07
N ALA A 57 4.57 -7.42 -0.91
CA ALA A 57 5.94 -7.84 -0.68
C ALA A 57 6.11 -8.40 0.73
N ASN A 58 6.80 -9.54 0.84
CA ASN A 58 7.13 -10.15 2.12
C ASN A 58 8.46 -9.56 2.61
N VAL A 59 8.39 -8.67 3.60
CA VAL A 59 9.59 -7.97 4.08
C VAL A 59 10.47 -8.83 4.97
N TYR A 60 9.97 -9.97 5.43
CA TYR A 60 10.81 -10.92 6.18
C TYR A 60 11.69 -11.73 5.25
N GLU A 61 11.24 -12.01 4.02
CA GLU A 61 12.08 -12.62 2.99
C GLU A 61 13.03 -11.60 2.35
N HIS A 62 12.62 -10.34 2.29
CA HIS A 62 13.34 -9.26 1.62
C HIS A 62 13.54 -8.09 2.57
N PRO A 63 14.41 -8.25 3.61
CA PRO A 63 14.56 -7.24 4.64
C PRO A 63 15.12 -5.90 4.13
N GLU A 64 15.77 -5.89 2.98
CA GLU A 64 16.22 -4.67 2.32
C GLU A 64 15.07 -3.70 2.00
N LEU A 65 13.86 -4.24 1.77
CA LEU A 65 12.69 -3.40 1.55
C LEU A 65 12.31 -2.60 2.80
N GLY A 66 12.45 -3.21 3.97
CA GLY A 66 12.19 -2.51 5.22
C GLY A 66 13.11 -1.32 5.43
N ARG A 67 14.40 -1.50 5.10
CA ARG A 67 15.37 -0.41 5.18
C ARG A 67 15.12 0.67 4.16
N ARG A 68 14.87 0.25 2.91
CA ARG A 68 14.67 1.17 1.78
C ARG A 68 13.46 2.08 1.98
N PHE A 69 12.35 1.52 2.45
CA PHE A 69 11.10 2.26 2.61
C PHE A 69 10.84 2.74 4.03
N GLY A 70 11.79 2.55 4.94
CA GLY A 70 11.68 3.02 6.30
C GLY A 70 10.54 2.36 7.07
N LEU A 71 10.41 1.03 6.96
CA LEU A 71 9.34 0.31 7.61
C LEU A 71 9.75 -0.06 9.04
N HIS A 72 9.04 0.46 10.02
CA HIS A 72 9.29 0.20 11.44
C HIS A 72 8.30 -0.80 12.03
N GLY A 73 7.34 -1.24 11.25
CA GLY A 73 6.36 -2.25 11.64
C GLY A 73 5.54 -2.62 10.43
N ILE A 74 4.81 -3.72 10.51
CA ILE A 74 3.94 -4.18 9.45
C ILE A 74 2.57 -4.53 10.04
N PRO A 75 1.47 -4.50 9.23
CA PRO A 75 1.46 -4.19 7.80
C PRO A 75 1.67 -2.70 7.53
N VAL A 76 2.21 -2.39 6.35
CA VAL A 76 2.25 -1.03 5.83
C VAL A 76 1.65 -1.05 4.43
N PHE A 77 0.77 -0.09 4.17
CA PHE A 77 0.18 0.14 2.85
C PHE A 77 0.79 1.42 2.31
N MET A 78 1.58 1.33 1.26
CA MET A 78 2.29 2.49 0.72
C MET A 78 1.75 2.83 -0.66
N PHE A 79 1.49 4.10 -0.90
CA PHE A 79 0.82 4.58 -2.10
C PHE A 79 1.79 5.27 -3.04
N PHE A 80 1.68 4.93 -4.33
CA PHE A 80 2.50 5.52 -5.40
C PHE A 80 1.62 5.86 -6.59
N GLN A 81 2.04 6.89 -7.33
CA GLN A 81 1.45 7.17 -8.63
C GLN A 81 2.53 7.78 -9.52
N ASN A 82 2.64 7.29 -10.73
CA ASN A 82 3.67 7.72 -11.69
C ASN A 82 5.08 7.62 -11.08
N GLY A 83 5.33 6.57 -10.30
CA GLY A 83 6.61 6.31 -9.67
C GLY A 83 6.89 7.13 -8.41
N LYS A 84 5.99 8.05 -8.05
CA LYS A 84 6.19 8.93 -6.90
C LYS A 84 5.48 8.38 -5.66
N LYS A 85 6.20 8.33 -4.54
CA LYS A 85 5.63 7.96 -3.25
C LYS A 85 4.74 9.09 -2.74
N LEU A 86 3.50 8.75 -2.38
CA LEU A 86 2.50 9.74 -1.98
C LEU A 86 2.11 9.66 -0.51
N GLY A 87 2.43 8.56 0.17
CA GLY A 87 2.10 8.41 1.57
C GLY A 87 1.99 6.95 1.96
N ARG A 88 1.61 6.72 3.20
CA ARG A 88 1.45 5.37 3.74
C ARG A 88 0.37 5.32 4.81
N ALA A 89 -0.20 4.13 5.00
CA ALA A 89 -0.99 3.78 6.17
C ALA A 89 -0.25 2.67 6.91
N THR A 90 0.03 2.86 8.19
CA THR A 90 0.73 1.87 9.01
C THR A 90 -0.29 1.16 9.89
N GLY A 91 -0.32 -0.17 9.81
CA GLY A 91 -1.31 -0.98 10.48
C GLY A 91 -2.63 -0.99 9.73
N TRP A 92 -3.57 -1.82 10.23
CA TRP A 92 -4.93 -1.86 9.70
C TRP A 92 -5.90 -1.33 10.75
N HIS A 93 -6.61 -0.27 10.42
CA HIS A 93 -7.52 0.43 11.33
C HIS A 93 -8.93 0.56 10.75
N GLY A 94 -9.28 -0.38 9.86
CA GLY A 94 -10.61 -0.43 9.26
C GLY A 94 -10.70 0.20 7.89
N HIS A 95 -11.78 -0.13 7.19
CA HIS A 95 -11.99 0.33 5.80
C HIS A 95 -12.09 1.85 5.71
N GLY A 96 -12.72 2.49 6.68
CA GLY A 96 -12.89 3.94 6.66
C GLY A 96 -11.56 4.69 6.74
N GLN A 97 -10.67 4.28 7.65
CA GLN A 97 -9.35 4.92 7.77
C GLN A 97 -8.47 4.61 6.56
N PHE A 98 -8.59 3.40 6.01
CA PHE A 98 -7.87 3.06 4.79
C PHE A 98 -8.30 3.93 3.61
N ALA A 99 -9.61 4.09 3.42
CA ALA A 99 -10.15 4.95 2.37
C ALA A 99 -9.70 6.40 2.54
N ALA A 100 -9.63 6.91 3.78
CA ALA A 100 -9.13 8.24 4.06
C ALA A 100 -7.66 8.39 3.65
N ALA A 101 -6.83 7.38 3.93
CA ALA A 101 -5.43 7.40 3.54
C ALA A 101 -5.27 7.43 2.02
N VAL A 102 -6.10 6.68 1.30
CA VAL A 102 -6.11 6.71 -0.18
C VAL A 102 -6.52 8.09 -0.69
N ALA A 103 -7.56 8.68 -0.10
CA ALA A 103 -8.02 10.02 -0.48
C ALA A 103 -6.91 11.06 -0.29
N ASN A 104 -6.18 10.99 0.82
CA ASN A 104 -5.06 11.89 1.06
C ASN A 104 -3.93 11.70 0.04
N ALA A 105 -3.65 10.45 -0.32
CA ALA A 105 -2.65 10.18 -1.35
C ALA A 105 -3.07 10.75 -2.70
N ARG A 106 -4.36 10.64 -3.05
CA ARG A 106 -4.88 11.19 -4.31
C ARG A 106 -4.81 12.72 -4.34
N LEU A 107 -5.04 13.38 -3.21
CA LEU A 107 -4.89 14.84 -3.10
C LEU A 107 -3.44 15.26 -3.34
N LYS A 108 -2.48 14.54 -2.77
CA LYS A 108 -1.06 14.80 -3.01
C LYS A 108 -0.69 14.61 -4.48
N ALA A 109 -1.24 13.57 -5.11
CA ALA A 109 -0.99 13.30 -6.52
C ALA A 109 -1.50 14.41 -7.41
N SER A 110 -2.62 15.04 -7.05
CA SER A 110 -3.21 16.15 -7.83
C SER A 110 -2.50 17.47 -7.62
N GLY A 111 -1.58 17.56 -6.65
CA GLY A 111 -0.90 18.80 -6.33
C GLY A 111 -1.73 19.84 -5.60
N LYS A 112 -2.92 19.46 -5.13
CA LYS A 112 -3.81 20.38 -4.41
C LYS A 112 -3.47 20.39 -2.92
N PRO A 113 -3.59 21.55 -2.23
CA PRO A 113 -3.41 21.61 -0.79
C PRO A 113 -4.46 20.77 -0.08
N LEU A 114 -4.07 20.14 1.03
CA LEU A 114 -4.96 19.31 1.83
C LEU A 114 -5.95 20.14 2.65
N ALA A 115 -5.56 21.31 3.11
CA ALA A 115 -6.41 22.18 3.89
C ALA A 115 -6.75 23.40 3.08
N GLY A 116 -8.00 23.64 2.96
CA GLY A 116 -8.49 24.82 2.21
C GLY A 116 -8.02 26.13 2.80
#